data_3231b2384ab0a3a6fbd6aaecd822a33e
#
_entry.id   3231b2384ab0a3a6fbd6aaecd822a33e
#
_cell.length_a   1.000
_cell.length_b   1.000
_cell.length_c   1.000
_cell.angle_alpha   90.00
_cell.angle_beta   90.00
_cell.angle_gamma   90.00
#
_symmetry.space_group_name_H-M   'P 1'
#
loop_
_entity.id
_entity.type
_entity.pdbx_description
1 polymer ?
#
loop_
_entity_poly.entity_id
_entity_poly.type
_entity_poly.pdbx_seq_one_letter_code
_entity_poly.pdbx_strand_id
1 'polypeptide(L)'
;MNAARNRKDIFRVWSGLSPLLIPFGLLFCGGILLTVCQSMGLYTPLPHEGDLASAYRSLFADRFFLVSFLFSTWVAGASALIAVSAGTLLAYWVWKLPPRLQNLALMYKIPLILPHISVAFIVLVFWSQSGLLASLAHSLGFIQLPQQFPNILYSGLGLGMILAYAFKGTPFAMLLVMTMLIRFDRRQIQTAVMLGATRTRTFMTIVLPRVVPAVHTAFIILFLYSFGAFDIPALLSESRPGMLSIHVFNLYFRGSLNQRPEAMAILVLMFVFAVLFIIMYSRVVSRLESGERKV
;
A
#
# COMPACT_ATOMS: atom_id res chain seq x y z
N MET A 1 -38.95 16.05 -26.69
CA MET A 1 -39.45 15.14 -25.63
C MET A 1 -38.32 14.39 -24.92
N ASN A 2 -37.15 14.10 -25.53
CA ASN A 2 -36.03 13.36 -24.91
C ASN A 2 -35.20 14.12 -23.85
N ALA A 3 -35.05 15.44 -23.98
CA ALA A 3 -34.22 16.22 -23.05
C ALA A 3 -34.84 16.38 -21.64
N ALA A 4 -36.20 16.49 -21.55
CA ALA A 4 -36.87 16.61 -20.27
C ALA A 4 -36.92 15.27 -19.49
N ARG A 5 -36.95 14.15 -20.20
CA ARG A 5 -36.89 12.80 -19.62
C ARG A 5 -35.50 12.54 -19.05
N ASN A 6 -34.45 12.91 -19.77
CA ASN A 6 -33.07 12.78 -19.33
C ASN A 6 -32.78 13.63 -18.08
N ARG A 7 -33.35 14.85 -17.95
CA ARG A 7 -33.22 15.68 -16.74
C ARG A 7 -33.83 15.06 -15.50
N LYS A 8 -35.06 14.46 -15.66
CA LYS A 8 -35.73 13.79 -14.54
C LYS A 8 -34.99 12.54 -14.08
N ASP A 9 -34.42 11.78 -15.01
CA ASP A 9 -33.61 10.60 -14.69
C ASP A 9 -32.33 10.97 -13.99
N ILE A 10 -31.63 12.03 -14.44
CA ILE A 10 -30.43 12.58 -13.79
C ILE A 10 -30.77 13.06 -12.37
N PHE A 11 -31.86 13.83 -12.19
CA PHE A 11 -32.29 14.32 -10.88
C PHE A 11 -32.62 13.17 -9.92
N ARG A 12 -33.27 12.12 -10.39
CA ARG A 12 -33.60 10.93 -9.61
C ARG A 12 -32.36 10.14 -9.17
N VAL A 13 -31.34 10.05 -10.03
CA VAL A 13 -30.04 9.46 -9.69
C VAL A 13 -29.34 10.29 -8.63
N TRP A 14 -29.26 11.62 -8.82
CA TRP A 14 -28.62 12.51 -7.84
C TRP A 14 -29.32 12.53 -6.49
N SER A 15 -30.68 12.57 -6.48
CA SER A 15 -31.44 12.51 -5.22
C SER A 15 -31.29 11.16 -4.51
N GLY A 16 -31.17 10.05 -5.26
CA GLY A 16 -30.91 8.73 -4.68
C GLY A 16 -29.48 8.57 -4.12
N LEU A 17 -28.50 9.24 -4.73
CA LEU A 17 -27.10 9.21 -4.29
C LEU A 17 -26.77 10.28 -3.23
N SER A 18 -27.60 11.33 -3.08
CA SER A 18 -27.31 12.46 -2.19
C SER A 18 -27.10 12.07 -0.72
N PRO A 19 -27.83 11.09 -0.11
CA PRO A 19 -27.59 10.68 1.28
C PRO A 19 -26.19 10.10 1.51
N LEU A 20 -25.57 9.54 0.46
CA LEU A 20 -24.19 9.04 0.51
C LEU A 20 -23.17 10.13 0.16
N LEU A 21 -23.44 10.86 -0.94
CA LEU A 21 -22.48 11.82 -1.49
C LEU A 21 -22.30 13.07 -0.63
N ILE A 22 -23.35 13.55 0.04
CA ILE A 22 -23.28 14.76 0.87
C ILE A 22 -22.40 14.54 2.10
N PRO A 23 -22.62 13.53 2.98
CA PRO A 23 -21.75 13.28 4.11
C PRO A 23 -20.31 12.96 3.68
N PHE A 24 -20.12 12.15 2.64
CA PHE A 24 -18.82 11.80 2.12
C PHE A 24 -18.07 13.03 1.59
N GLY A 25 -18.73 13.85 0.76
CA GLY A 25 -18.14 15.07 0.21
C GLY A 25 -17.80 16.08 1.30
N LEU A 26 -18.69 16.29 2.27
CA LEU A 26 -18.45 17.19 3.40
C LEU A 26 -17.25 16.74 4.25
N LEU A 27 -17.19 15.48 4.63
CA LEU A 27 -16.11 14.95 5.46
C LEU A 27 -14.78 14.94 4.70
N PHE A 28 -14.78 14.48 3.46
CA PHE A 28 -13.57 14.35 2.68
C PHE A 28 -13.02 15.70 2.21
N CYS A 29 -13.84 16.50 1.52
CA CYS A 29 -13.41 17.81 1.03
C CYS A 29 -13.20 18.79 2.19
N GLY A 30 -14.07 18.75 3.21
CA GLY A 30 -13.94 19.55 4.42
C GLY A 30 -12.68 19.19 5.22
N GLY A 31 -12.37 17.89 5.34
CA GLY A 31 -11.15 17.43 5.99
C GLY A 31 -9.89 17.88 5.26
N ILE A 32 -9.83 17.76 3.94
CA ILE A 32 -8.70 18.24 3.14
C ILE A 32 -8.56 19.76 3.26
N LEU A 33 -9.66 20.50 3.12
CA LEU A 33 -9.65 21.96 3.23
C LEU A 33 -9.13 22.40 4.60
N LEU A 34 -9.65 21.80 5.67
CA LEU A 34 -9.21 22.09 7.04
C LEU A 34 -7.72 21.77 7.23
N THR A 35 -7.24 20.63 6.70
CA THR A 35 -5.82 20.26 6.76
C THR A 35 -4.94 21.29 6.04
N VAL A 36 -5.37 21.76 4.86
CA VAL A 36 -4.67 22.82 4.12
C VAL A 36 -4.69 24.14 4.90
N CYS A 37 -5.82 24.54 5.45
CA CYS A 37 -5.90 25.77 6.27
C CYS A 37 -5.00 25.67 7.51
N GLN A 38 -5.02 24.56 8.21
CA GLN A 38 -4.17 24.35 9.38
C GLN A 38 -2.67 24.27 9.04
N SER A 39 -2.32 23.76 7.86
CA SER A 39 -0.92 23.76 7.40
C SER A 39 -0.37 25.16 7.12
N MET A 40 -1.26 26.10 6.85
CA MET A 40 -0.94 27.53 6.70
C MET A 40 -1.02 28.31 8.03
N GLY A 41 -1.20 27.63 9.17
CA GLY A 41 -1.34 28.27 10.47
C GLY A 41 -2.72 28.89 10.73
N LEU A 42 -3.71 28.66 9.83
CA LEU A 42 -5.08 29.13 10.03
C LEU A 42 -5.86 28.11 10.87
N TYR A 43 -6.79 28.61 11.71
CA TYR A 43 -7.60 27.74 12.60
C TYR A 43 -6.77 26.85 13.53
N THR A 44 -5.61 27.34 13.96
CA THR A 44 -4.79 26.69 14.98
C THR A 44 -5.15 27.19 16.37
N PRO A 45 -4.93 26.39 17.43
CA PRO A 45 -5.25 26.80 18.81
C PRO A 45 -4.45 28.02 19.30
N LEU A 46 -3.27 28.26 18.73
CA LEU A 46 -2.42 29.39 19.03
C LEU A 46 -2.32 30.31 17.80
N PRO A 47 -2.31 31.64 17.98
CA PRO A 47 -2.08 32.57 16.88
C PRO A 47 -0.74 32.26 16.21
N HIS A 48 -0.75 32.09 14.91
CA HIS A 48 0.49 31.88 14.14
C HIS A 48 0.97 33.27 13.68
N GLU A 49 2.06 33.76 14.26
CA GLU A 49 2.67 35.05 13.90
C GLU A 49 3.57 35.01 12.68
N GLY A 50 3.63 33.85 11.99
CA GLY A 50 4.50 33.60 10.84
C GLY A 50 3.83 33.76 9.48
N ASP A 51 4.67 33.74 8.43
CA ASP A 51 4.24 33.66 7.06
C ASP A 51 3.47 32.32 6.81
N LEU A 52 2.41 32.35 6.00
CA LEU A 52 1.56 31.19 5.64
C LEU A 52 2.35 29.97 5.10
N ALA A 53 3.55 30.21 4.58
CA ALA A 53 4.43 29.16 4.07
C ALA A 53 5.54 28.74 5.06
N SER A 54 5.54 29.25 6.29
CA SER A 54 6.61 29.00 7.27
C SER A 54 6.76 27.50 7.58
N ALA A 55 5.64 26.77 7.77
CA ALA A 55 5.63 25.34 8.01
C ALA A 55 6.25 24.52 6.86
N TYR A 56 6.01 24.93 5.61
CA TYR A 56 6.60 24.26 4.45
C TYR A 56 8.09 24.56 4.34
N ARG A 57 8.52 25.80 4.63
CA ARG A 57 9.95 26.15 4.62
C ARG A 57 10.73 25.38 5.69
N SER A 58 10.21 25.30 6.91
CA SER A 58 10.84 24.52 7.99
C SER A 58 10.97 23.05 7.61
N LEU A 59 9.93 22.45 7.04
CA LEU A 59 9.95 21.05 6.62
C LEU A 59 10.97 20.74 5.52
N PHE A 60 11.06 21.58 4.48
CA PHE A 60 12.06 21.35 3.42
C PHE A 60 13.49 21.64 3.86
N ALA A 61 13.70 22.42 4.91
CA ALA A 61 14.99 22.61 5.55
C ALA A 61 15.35 21.46 6.52
N ASP A 62 14.35 20.70 6.98
CA ASP A 62 14.55 19.58 7.89
C ASP A 62 15.02 18.31 7.16
N ARG A 63 16.26 17.94 7.38
CA ARG A 63 16.83 16.68 6.86
C ARG A 63 16.05 15.45 7.32
N PHE A 64 15.48 15.48 8.52
CA PHE A 64 14.73 14.34 9.04
C PHE A 64 13.45 14.08 8.23
N PHE A 65 12.74 15.14 7.81
CA PHE A 65 11.58 15.02 6.94
C PHE A 65 11.93 14.36 5.60
N LEU A 66 13.01 14.82 4.94
CA LEU A 66 13.44 14.27 3.65
C LEU A 66 13.82 12.78 3.75
N VAL A 67 14.58 12.42 4.79
CA VAL A 67 14.96 11.03 5.04
C VAL A 67 13.72 10.15 5.33
N SER A 68 12.80 10.64 6.15
CA SER A 68 11.56 9.93 6.46
C SER A 68 10.65 9.76 5.25
N PHE A 69 10.62 10.76 4.35
CA PHE A 69 9.88 10.67 3.08
C PHE A 69 10.45 9.58 2.17
N LEU A 70 11.78 9.57 1.97
CA LEU A 70 12.44 8.54 1.17
C LEU A 70 12.29 7.16 1.78
N PHE A 71 12.41 7.06 3.09
CA PHE A 71 12.23 5.81 3.82
C PHE A 71 10.81 5.26 3.71
N SER A 72 9.79 6.13 3.86
CA SER A 72 8.38 5.74 3.67
C SER A 72 8.11 5.26 2.25
N THR A 73 8.68 5.95 1.25
CA THR A 73 8.57 5.57 -0.16
C THR A 73 9.27 4.23 -0.44
N TRP A 74 10.45 4.01 0.16
CA TRP A 74 11.19 2.75 0.08
C TRP A 74 10.39 1.57 0.66
N VAL A 75 9.92 1.70 1.91
CA VAL A 75 9.15 0.64 2.59
C VAL A 75 7.87 0.33 1.82
N ALA A 76 7.13 1.35 1.38
CA ALA A 76 5.92 1.18 0.60
C ALA A 76 6.19 0.51 -0.75
N GLY A 77 7.22 0.95 -1.48
CA GLY A 77 7.60 0.39 -2.77
C GLY A 77 8.06 -1.06 -2.69
N ALA A 78 8.98 -1.35 -1.77
CA ALA A 78 9.51 -2.69 -1.58
C ALA A 78 8.43 -3.67 -1.15
N SER A 79 7.58 -3.30 -0.17
CA SER A 79 6.50 -4.16 0.30
C SER A 79 5.45 -4.42 -0.77
N ALA A 80 5.04 -3.40 -1.52
CA ALA A 80 4.07 -3.55 -2.61
C ALA A 80 4.61 -4.44 -3.74
N LEU A 81 5.88 -4.26 -4.14
CA LEU A 81 6.52 -5.11 -5.16
C LEU A 81 6.57 -6.58 -4.72
N ILE A 82 7.00 -6.85 -3.49
CA ILE A 82 7.05 -8.23 -2.95
C ILE A 82 5.64 -8.82 -2.90
N ALA A 83 4.67 -8.07 -2.35
CA ALA A 83 3.29 -8.54 -2.21
C ALA A 83 2.65 -8.87 -3.56
N VAL A 84 2.83 -8.00 -4.56
CA VAL A 84 2.24 -8.17 -5.89
C VAL A 84 2.92 -9.32 -6.65
N SER A 85 4.24 -9.42 -6.57
CA SER A 85 4.99 -10.51 -7.21
C SER A 85 4.61 -11.86 -6.62
N ALA A 86 4.64 -11.98 -5.28
CA ALA A 86 4.25 -13.20 -4.58
C ALA A 86 2.77 -13.54 -4.83
N GLY A 87 1.87 -12.54 -4.74
CA GLY A 87 0.44 -12.71 -4.98
C GLY A 87 0.13 -13.19 -6.40
N THR A 88 0.82 -12.65 -7.40
CA THR A 88 0.67 -13.06 -8.82
C THR A 88 1.12 -14.50 -9.04
N LEU A 89 2.28 -14.88 -8.48
CA LEU A 89 2.79 -16.24 -8.58
C LEU A 89 1.87 -17.23 -7.86
N LEU A 90 1.43 -16.92 -6.65
CA LEU A 90 0.51 -17.77 -5.90
C LEU A 90 -0.85 -17.90 -6.61
N ALA A 91 -1.40 -16.81 -7.15
CA ALA A 91 -2.63 -16.83 -7.93
C ALA A 91 -2.51 -17.78 -9.12
N TYR A 92 -1.40 -17.71 -9.87
CA TYR A 92 -1.15 -18.58 -11.00
C TYR A 92 -1.03 -20.06 -10.60
N TRP A 93 -0.35 -20.37 -9.51
CA TRP A 93 -0.22 -21.73 -9.02
C TRP A 93 -1.54 -22.31 -8.54
N VAL A 94 -2.29 -21.54 -7.72
CA VAL A 94 -3.60 -21.97 -7.22
C VAL A 94 -4.61 -22.13 -8.36
N TRP A 95 -4.59 -21.25 -9.36
CA TRP A 95 -5.44 -21.38 -10.54
C TRP A 95 -5.19 -22.67 -11.35
N LYS A 96 -3.98 -23.22 -11.31
CA LYS A 96 -3.63 -24.49 -11.95
C LYS A 96 -4.05 -25.73 -11.14
N LEU A 97 -4.34 -25.58 -9.86
CA LEU A 97 -4.74 -26.71 -9.02
C LEU A 97 -6.10 -27.27 -9.45
N PRO A 98 -6.33 -28.56 -9.22
CA PRO A 98 -7.66 -29.16 -9.39
C PRO A 98 -8.67 -28.54 -8.43
N PRO A 99 -9.99 -28.48 -8.77
CA PRO A 99 -11.00 -27.77 -7.98
C PRO A 99 -11.04 -28.19 -6.50
N ARG A 100 -10.76 -29.45 -6.20
CA ARG A 100 -10.75 -29.96 -4.81
C ARG A 100 -9.66 -29.29 -3.95
N LEU A 101 -8.49 -29.02 -4.52
CA LEU A 101 -7.37 -28.38 -3.83
C LEU A 101 -7.50 -26.86 -3.82
N GLN A 102 -8.23 -26.27 -4.76
CA GLN A 102 -8.52 -24.83 -4.74
C GLN A 102 -9.32 -24.41 -3.49
N ASN A 103 -10.20 -25.28 -2.98
CA ASN A 103 -10.92 -25.02 -1.74
C ASN A 103 -10.01 -24.98 -0.53
N LEU A 104 -8.98 -25.82 -0.46
CA LEU A 104 -7.97 -25.76 0.61
C LEU A 104 -7.11 -24.49 0.52
N ALA A 105 -6.89 -23.99 -0.69
CA ALA A 105 -6.16 -22.77 -0.91
C ALA A 105 -6.90 -21.51 -0.35
N LEU A 106 -8.17 -21.63 0.09
CA LEU A 106 -8.89 -20.51 0.76
C LEU A 106 -8.18 -20.02 2.03
N MET A 107 -7.30 -20.83 2.61
CA MET A 107 -6.47 -20.44 3.77
C MET A 107 -5.60 -19.20 3.49
N TYR A 108 -5.26 -18.90 2.21
CA TYR A 108 -4.54 -17.68 1.87
C TYR A 108 -5.29 -16.39 2.24
N LYS A 109 -6.61 -16.47 2.48
CA LYS A 109 -7.42 -15.32 2.91
C LYS A 109 -7.27 -14.98 4.39
N ILE A 110 -6.70 -15.86 5.19
CA ILE A 110 -6.54 -15.65 6.65
C ILE A 110 -5.85 -14.33 6.97
N PRO A 111 -4.72 -13.94 6.32
CA PRO A 111 -4.07 -12.67 6.63
C PRO A 111 -4.93 -11.43 6.36
N LEU A 112 -5.94 -11.52 5.47
CA LEU A 112 -6.85 -10.40 5.20
C LEU A 112 -7.79 -10.11 6.36
N ILE A 113 -8.18 -11.15 7.12
CA ILE A 113 -9.09 -11.04 8.25
C ILE A 113 -8.39 -10.44 9.48
N LEU A 114 -7.07 -10.66 9.60
CA LEU A 114 -6.31 -10.17 10.74
C LEU A 114 -6.24 -8.63 10.76
N PRO A 115 -6.43 -7.95 11.91
CA PRO A 115 -6.13 -6.53 12.06
C PRO A 115 -4.65 -6.25 11.73
N HIS A 116 -4.36 -5.05 11.19
CA HIS A 116 -2.99 -4.69 10.79
C HIS A 116 -2.01 -4.70 11.96
N ILE A 117 -2.45 -4.20 13.11
CA ILE A 117 -1.65 -4.20 14.34
C ILE A 117 -1.30 -5.63 14.80
N SER A 118 -2.23 -6.59 14.62
CA SER A 118 -1.98 -8.00 14.98
C SER A 118 -0.93 -8.62 14.06
N VAL A 119 -0.93 -8.26 12.78
CA VAL A 119 0.12 -8.72 11.83
C VAL A 119 1.47 -8.15 12.21
N ALA A 120 1.55 -6.87 12.59
CA ALA A 120 2.79 -6.26 13.07
C ALA A 120 3.30 -6.96 14.34
N PHE A 121 2.40 -7.30 15.25
CA PHE A 121 2.74 -8.03 16.48
C PHE A 121 3.24 -9.46 16.19
N ILE A 122 2.59 -10.18 15.26
CA ILE A 122 3.06 -11.49 14.80
C ILE A 122 4.49 -11.38 14.26
N VAL A 123 4.76 -10.41 13.37
CA VAL A 123 6.11 -10.21 12.83
C VAL A 123 7.10 -9.93 13.94
N LEU A 124 6.74 -9.08 14.91
CA LEU A 124 7.60 -8.78 16.07
C LEU A 124 7.92 -10.04 16.87
N VAL A 125 6.90 -10.86 17.23
CA VAL A 125 7.08 -12.08 18.03
C VAL A 125 7.91 -13.13 17.28
N PHE A 126 7.76 -13.23 15.96
CA PHE A 126 8.50 -14.23 15.19
C PHE A 126 9.95 -13.80 14.92
N TRP A 127 10.19 -12.54 14.52
CA TRP A 127 11.46 -12.09 13.97
C TRP A 127 12.34 -11.27 14.93
N SER A 128 11.90 -11.05 16.18
CA SER A 128 12.79 -10.39 17.17
C SER A 128 13.94 -11.30 17.58
N GLN A 129 15.02 -10.71 18.06
CA GLN A 129 16.19 -11.45 18.55
C GLN A 129 15.88 -12.36 19.75
N SER A 130 14.83 -12.06 20.50
CA SER A 130 14.28 -12.91 21.56
C SER A 130 13.00 -13.63 21.13
N GLY A 131 12.71 -13.66 19.82
CA GLY A 131 11.49 -14.17 19.26
C GLY A 131 11.51 -15.68 19.00
N LEU A 132 10.43 -16.16 18.40
CA LEU A 132 10.18 -17.58 18.20
C LEU A 132 11.22 -18.21 17.26
N LEU A 133 11.61 -17.52 16.17
CA LEU A 133 12.63 -18.01 15.24
C LEU A 133 14.03 -18.04 15.85
N ALA A 134 14.36 -17.04 16.68
CA ALA A 134 15.63 -17.03 17.43
C ALA A 134 15.68 -18.19 18.44
N SER A 135 14.59 -18.43 19.17
CA SER A 135 14.48 -19.56 20.10
C SER A 135 14.59 -20.91 19.38
N LEU A 136 13.99 -21.05 18.22
CA LEU A 136 14.11 -22.26 17.39
C LEU A 136 15.54 -22.44 16.89
N ALA A 137 16.20 -21.38 16.39
CA ALA A 137 17.58 -21.43 15.95
C ALA A 137 18.54 -21.80 17.09
N HIS A 138 18.28 -21.33 18.32
CA HIS A 138 19.02 -21.72 19.50
C HIS A 138 18.82 -23.21 19.83
N SER A 139 17.58 -23.70 19.82
CA SER A 139 17.28 -25.12 20.13
C SER A 139 17.87 -26.08 19.10
N LEU A 140 18.05 -25.63 17.84
CA LEU A 140 18.70 -26.39 16.77
C LEU A 140 20.24 -26.26 16.78
N GLY A 141 20.82 -25.45 17.69
CA GLY A 141 22.26 -25.27 17.84
C GLY A 141 22.89 -24.29 16.85
N PHE A 142 22.11 -23.55 16.04
CA PHE A 142 22.62 -22.57 15.07
C PHE A 142 23.15 -21.30 15.75
N ILE A 143 22.62 -20.92 16.90
CA ILE A 143 23.03 -19.76 17.69
C ILE A 143 23.14 -20.13 19.16
N GLN A 144 24.04 -19.47 19.88
CA GLN A 144 24.20 -19.66 21.34
C GLN A 144 23.62 -18.49 22.14
N LEU A 145 23.62 -17.30 21.56
CA LEU A 145 23.16 -16.07 22.21
C LEU A 145 22.11 -15.37 21.33
N PRO A 146 21.10 -14.72 21.93
CA PRO A 146 20.07 -13.97 21.17
C PRO A 146 20.64 -12.95 20.19
N GLN A 147 21.75 -12.31 20.53
CA GLN A 147 22.41 -11.29 19.70
C GLN A 147 23.02 -11.85 18.41
N GLN A 148 23.23 -13.17 18.31
CA GLN A 148 23.68 -13.84 17.10
C GLN A 148 22.57 -13.99 16.05
N PHE A 149 21.29 -13.85 16.47
CA PHE A 149 20.19 -13.82 15.53
C PHE A 149 20.18 -12.47 14.78
N PRO A 150 19.98 -12.47 13.43
CA PRO A 150 19.98 -11.24 12.65
C PRO A 150 18.98 -10.21 13.17
N ASN A 151 19.42 -8.95 13.28
CA ASN A 151 18.52 -7.85 13.64
C ASN A 151 17.72 -7.43 12.40
N ILE A 152 16.59 -8.11 12.16
CA ILE A 152 15.73 -7.88 10.99
C ILE A 152 14.75 -6.73 11.23
N LEU A 153 14.23 -6.60 12.46
CA LEU A 153 13.17 -5.65 12.76
C LEU A 153 13.67 -4.21 12.76
N TYR A 154 14.85 -3.97 13.34
CA TYR A 154 15.40 -2.62 13.57
C TYR A 154 16.76 -2.49 12.89
N SER A 155 16.80 -2.82 11.60
CA SER A 155 18.03 -2.83 10.79
C SER A 155 18.32 -1.52 10.06
N GLY A 156 17.53 -0.47 10.24
CA GLY A 156 17.58 0.76 9.45
C GLY A 156 16.97 0.64 8.05
N LEU A 157 16.61 -0.56 7.61
CA LEU A 157 16.04 -0.85 6.28
C LEU A 157 14.52 -1.02 6.30
N GLY A 158 13.90 -1.06 7.48
CA GLY A 158 12.46 -1.26 7.63
C GLY A 158 11.98 -2.67 7.26
N LEU A 159 12.85 -3.69 7.34
CA LEU A 159 12.53 -5.06 6.90
C LEU A 159 11.34 -5.65 7.65
N GLY A 160 11.20 -5.38 8.95
CA GLY A 160 10.04 -5.82 9.72
C GLY A 160 8.71 -5.29 9.17
N MET A 161 8.67 -4.00 8.80
CA MET A 161 7.50 -3.39 8.17
C MET A 161 7.26 -3.95 6.77
N ILE A 162 8.32 -4.12 5.97
CA ILE A 162 8.21 -4.71 4.62
C ILE A 162 7.62 -6.12 4.71
N LEU A 163 8.09 -6.96 5.65
CA LEU A 163 7.55 -8.30 5.88
C LEU A 163 6.07 -8.27 6.26
N ALA A 164 5.68 -7.40 7.19
CA ALA A 164 4.30 -7.28 7.64
C ALA A 164 3.35 -6.83 6.52
N TYR A 165 3.74 -5.81 5.75
CA TYR A 165 2.96 -5.33 4.62
C TYR A 165 2.91 -6.35 3.48
N ALA A 166 4.04 -7.01 3.16
CA ALA A 166 4.09 -8.04 2.14
C ALA A 166 3.21 -9.25 2.52
N PHE A 167 3.29 -9.72 3.76
CA PHE A 167 2.45 -10.81 4.25
C PHE A 167 0.96 -10.50 4.10
N LYS A 168 0.53 -9.29 4.46
CA LYS A 168 -0.86 -8.88 4.36
C LYS A 168 -1.28 -8.51 2.93
N GLY A 169 -0.38 -7.92 2.17
CA GLY A 169 -0.64 -7.47 0.79
C GLY A 169 -0.70 -8.62 -0.22
N THR A 170 0.05 -9.69 0.00
CA THR A 170 0.11 -10.85 -0.91
C THR A 170 -1.26 -11.47 -1.20
N PRO A 171 -2.10 -11.82 -0.21
CA PRO A 171 -3.42 -12.37 -0.50
C PRO A 171 -4.36 -11.36 -1.18
N PHE A 172 -4.22 -10.08 -0.93
CA PHE A 172 -4.98 -9.03 -1.63
C PHE A 172 -4.62 -8.98 -3.12
N ALA A 173 -3.33 -8.93 -3.44
CA ALA A 173 -2.84 -8.99 -4.82
C ALA A 173 -3.28 -10.28 -5.51
N MET A 174 -3.17 -11.42 -4.82
CA MET A 174 -3.63 -12.72 -5.31
C MET A 174 -5.12 -12.71 -5.66
N LEU A 175 -5.98 -12.13 -4.84
CA LEU A 175 -7.41 -12.01 -5.13
C LEU A 175 -7.67 -11.22 -6.41
N LEU A 176 -7.03 -10.07 -6.59
CA LEU A 176 -7.20 -9.25 -7.79
C LEU A 176 -6.74 -9.99 -9.05
N VAL A 177 -5.57 -10.62 -9.00
CA VAL A 177 -5.05 -11.42 -10.12
C VAL A 177 -5.95 -12.61 -10.43
N MET A 178 -6.47 -13.29 -9.40
CA MET A 178 -7.36 -14.44 -9.56
C MET A 178 -8.65 -14.07 -10.31
N THR A 179 -9.19 -12.86 -10.14
CA THR A 179 -10.39 -12.42 -10.89
C THR A 179 -10.16 -12.40 -12.39
N MET A 180 -8.94 -12.11 -12.84
CA MET A 180 -8.56 -12.16 -14.25
C MET A 180 -8.32 -13.60 -14.72
N LEU A 181 -7.64 -14.42 -13.89
CA LEU A 181 -7.33 -15.81 -14.24
C LEU A 181 -8.56 -16.70 -14.35
N ILE A 182 -9.61 -16.47 -13.55
CA ILE A 182 -10.86 -17.25 -13.62
C ILE A 182 -11.56 -17.05 -14.98
N ARG A 183 -11.44 -15.85 -15.57
CA ARG A 183 -12.04 -15.52 -16.88
C ARG A 183 -11.14 -15.89 -18.05
N PHE A 184 -9.96 -16.44 -17.79
CA PHE A 184 -8.96 -16.75 -18.81
C PHE A 184 -9.30 -18.07 -19.52
N ASP A 185 -9.30 -18.07 -20.87
CA ASP A 185 -9.50 -19.28 -21.66
C ASP A 185 -8.22 -20.14 -21.66
N ARG A 186 -8.30 -21.29 -20.97
CA ARG A 186 -7.19 -22.26 -20.84
C ARG A 186 -6.76 -22.88 -22.18
N ARG A 187 -7.61 -22.82 -23.22
CA ARG A 187 -7.28 -23.33 -24.56
C ARG A 187 -6.06 -22.64 -25.15
N GLN A 188 -5.88 -21.34 -24.88
CA GLN A 188 -4.71 -20.58 -25.33
C GLN A 188 -3.39 -21.19 -24.80
N ILE A 189 -3.38 -21.67 -23.55
CA ILE A 189 -2.21 -22.34 -22.98
C ILE A 189 -1.98 -23.70 -23.63
N GLN A 190 -3.05 -24.46 -23.86
CA GLN A 190 -2.95 -25.77 -24.52
C GLN A 190 -2.37 -25.63 -25.92
N THR A 191 -2.85 -24.66 -26.70
CA THR A 191 -2.31 -24.39 -28.04
C THR A 191 -0.82 -24.03 -28.01
N ALA A 192 -0.42 -23.13 -27.07
CA ALA A 192 0.99 -22.76 -26.93
C ALA A 192 1.89 -23.96 -26.59
N VAL A 193 1.42 -24.83 -25.68
CA VAL A 193 2.16 -26.08 -25.33
C VAL A 193 2.25 -27.06 -26.51
N MET A 194 1.18 -27.19 -27.31
CA MET A 194 1.18 -27.98 -28.53
C MET A 194 2.18 -27.47 -29.58
N LEU A 195 2.39 -26.13 -29.59
CA LEU A 195 3.41 -25.47 -30.43
C LEU A 195 4.82 -25.51 -29.85
N GLY A 196 5.04 -26.27 -28.73
CA GLY A 196 6.35 -26.44 -28.11
C GLY A 196 6.78 -25.34 -27.14
N ALA A 197 5.87 -24.45 -26.74
CA ALA A 197 6.22 -23.44 -25.77
C ALA A 197 6.46 -24.04 -24.37
N THR A 198 7.55 -23.64 -23.71
CA THR A 198 7.83 -24.02 -22.32
C THR A 198 6.83 -23.37 -21.36
N ARG A 199 6.68 -23.94 -20.14
CA ARG A 199 5.79 -23.40 -19.10
C ARG A 199 6.11 -21.95 -18.75
N THR A 200 7.40 -21.61 -18.65
CA THR A 200 7.86 -20.24 -18.35
C THR A 200 7.53 -19.29 -19.50
N ARG A 201 7.77 -19.71 -20.75
CA ARG A 201 7.44 -18.90 -21.93
C ARG A 201 5.93 -18.65 -22.00
N THR A 202 5.11 -19.69 -21.82
CA THR A 202 3.64 -19.58 -21.78
C THR A 202 3.16 -18.60 -20.69
N PHE A 203 3.77 -18.66 -19.50
CA PHE A 203 3.44 -17.72 -18.42
C PHE A 203 3.78 -16.28 -18.81
N MET A 204 5.01 -16.03 -19.26
CA MET A 204 5.50 -14.68 -19.57
C MET A 204 4.81 -14.05 -20.78
N THR A 205 4.49 -14.83 -21.82
CA THR A 205 3.96 -14.27 -23.08
C THR A 205 2.44 -14.30 -23.18
N ILE A 206 1.75 -15.15 -22.42
CA ILE A 206 0.30 -15.32 -22.56
C ILE A 206 -0.43 -14.95 -21.27
N VAL A 207 0.00 -15.49 -20.12
CA VAL A 207 -0.71 -15.29 -18.85
C VAL A 207 -0.39 -13.93 -18.25
N LEU A 208 0.89 -13.60 -18.11
CA LEU A 208 1.34 -12.37 -17.46
C LEU A 208 0.77 -11.11 -18.10
N PRO A 209 0.79 -10.91 -19.42
CA PRO A 209 0.20 -9.72 -20.04
C PRO A 209 -1.30 -9.55 -19.77
N ARG A 210 -2.03 -10.65 -19.62
CA ARG A 210 -3.47 -10.60 -19.31
C ARG A 210 -3.77 -10.20 -17.88
N VAL A 211 -2.90 -10.51 -16.93
CA VAL A 211 -3.09 -10.15 -15.51
C VAL A 211 -2.42 -8.84 -15.13
N VAL A 212 -1.57 -8.27 -15.99
CA VAL A 212 -0.86 -7.00 -15.78
C VAL A 212 -1.78 -5.86 -15.30
N PRO A 213 -2.99 -5.63 -15.83
CA PRO A 213 -3.87 -4.58 -15.31
C PRO A 213 -4.25 -4.79 -13.84
N ALA A 214 -4.51 -6.03 -13.41
CA ALA A 214 -4.78 -6.34 -12.01
C ALA A 214 -3.53 -6.19 -11.13
N VAL A 215 -2.36 -6.55 -11.65
CA VAL A 215 -1.05 -6.38 -11.01
C VAL A 215 -0.77 -4.91 -10.73
N HIS A 216 -0.97 -4.04 -11.72
CA HIS A 216 -0.80 -2.59 -11.58
C HIS A 216 -1.78 -1.98 -10.58
N THR A 217 -3.05 -2.39 -10.64
CA THR A 217 -4.07 -1.93 -9.69
C THR A 217 -3.71 -2.34 -8.26
N ALA A 218 -3.29 -3.60 -8.06
CA ALA A 218 -2.84 -4.08 -6.76
C ALA A 218 -1.63 -3.30 -6.24
N PHE A 219 -0.66 -3.01 -7.14
CA PHE A 219 0.53 -2.25 -6.77
C PHE A 219 0.21 -0.84 -6.29
N ILE A 220 -0.61 -0.08 -7.04
CA ILE A 220 -1.02 1.27 -6.65
C ILE A 220 -1.69 1.25 -5.27
N ILE A 221 -2.66 0.36 -5.07
CA ILE A 221 -3.42 0.29 -3.83
C ILE A 221 -2.51 -0.06 -2.65
N LEU A 222 -1.67 -1.09 -2.79
CA LEU A 222 -0.77 -1.52 -1.73
C LEU A 222 0.34 -0.51 -1.43
N PHE A 223 0.87 0.16 -2.46
CA PHE A 223 1.86 1.21 -2.30
C PHE A 223 1.30 2.38 -1.50
N LEU A 224 0.15 2.93 -1.94
CA LEU A 224 -0.47 4.09 -1.28
C LEU A 224 -0.92 3.76 0.14
N TYR A 225 -1.45 2.55 0.33
CA TYR A 225 -1.82 2.07 1.66
C TYR A 225 -0.59 2.03 2.58
N SER A 226 0.48 1.36 2.18
CA SER A 226 1.69 1.23 3.00
C SER A 226 2.40 2.56 3.23
N PHE A 227 2.33 3.51 2.28
CA PHE A 227 2.91 4.83 2.41
C PHE A 227 2.22 5.68 3.48
N GLY A 228 0.88 5.59 3.58
CA GLY A 228 0.07 6.40 4.50
C GLY A 228 -0.31 5.70 5.80
N ALA A 229 -0.11 4.37 5.92
CA ALA A 229 -0.58 3.61 7.07
C ALA A 229 0.20 3.93 8.35
N PHE A 230 -0.50 3.89 9.48
CA PHE A 230 0.04 4.14 10.81
C PHE A 230 0.23 2.87 11.65
N ASP A 231 -0.68 1.90 11.53
CA ASP A 231 -0.79 0.76 12.46
C ASP A 231 0.47 -0.10 12.54
N ILE A 232 1.02 -0.51 11.41
CA ILE A 232 2.23 -1.34 11.35
C ILE A 232 3.47 -0.54 11.76
N PRO A 233 3.70 0.69 11.26
CA PRO A 233 4.80 1.53 11.71
C PRO A 233 4.76 1.88 13.20
N ALA A 234 3.58 2.02 13.79
CA ALA A 234 3.46 2.31 15.22
C ALA A 234 4.14 1.26 16.11
N LEU A 235 4.24 0.01 15.62
CA LEU A 235 4.86 -1.09 16.35
C LEU A 235 6.27 -1.44 15.85
N LEU A 236 6.51 -1.33 14.53
CA LEU A 236 7.72 -1.83 13.87
C LEU A 236 8.62 -0.73 13.31
N SER A 237 8.22 0.57 13.37
CA SER A 237 9.07 1.65 12.89
C SER A 237 10.20 1.97 13.85
N GLU A 238 11.33 2.26 13.28
CA GLU A 238 12.47 2.80 14.00
C GLU A 238 12.29 4.31 14.23
N SER A 239 13.06 4.84 15.17
CA SER A 239 13.03 6.29 15.44
C SER A 239 13.80 7.09 14.38
N ARG A 240 14.83 6.49 13.76
CA ARG A 240 15.69 7.10 12.72
C ARG A 240 16.27 6.01 11.81
N PRO A 241 15.87 5.96 10.52
CA PRO A 241 14.81 6.74 9.89
C PRO A 241 13.41 6.27 10.34
N GLY A 242 12.49 7.21 10.53
CA GLY A 242 11.10 6.93 10.89
C GLY A 242 10.17 7.04 9.69
N MET A 243 8.98 6.39 9.76
CA MET A 243 7.92 6.57 8.78
C MET A 243 7.26 7.93 8.93
N LEU A 244 6.84 8.55 7.79
CA LEU A 244 6.17 9.86 7.81
C LEU A 244 4.90 9.87 8.66
N SER A 245 4.11 8.79 8.63
CA SER A 245 2.89 8.65 9.45
C SER A 245 3.19 8.75 10.94
N ILE A 246 4.31 8.18 11.41
CA ILE A 246 4.77 8.28 12.80
C ILE A 246 5.28 9.70 13.09
N HIS A 247 5.97 10.32 12.14
CA HIS A 247 6.43 11.70 12.29
C HIS A 247 5.25 12.68 12.46
N VAL A 248 4.23 12.58 11.62
CA VAL A 248 2.97 13.34 11.75
C VAL A 248 2.33 13.12 13.12
N PHE A 249 2.20 11.87 13.54
CA PHE A 249 1.61 11.54 14.84
C PHE A 249 2.38 12.20 16.00
N ASN A 250 3.70 12.12 15.97
CA ASN A 250 4.56 12.69 17.01
C ASN A 250 4.45 14.23 17.04
N LEU A 251 4.48 14.91 15.89
CA LEU A 251 4.33 16.36 15.82
C LEU A 251 2.95 16.83 16.30
N TYR A 252 1.88 16.10 15.94
CA TYR A 252 0.52 16.53 16.22
C TYR A 252 0.09 16.23 17.66
N PHE A 253 0.40 15.01 18.19
CA PHE A 253 -0.10 14.55 19.48
C PHE A 253 0.92 14.64 20.62
N ARG A 254 2.23 14.55 20.32
CA ARG A 254 3.30 14.56 21.31
C ARG A 254 4.12 15.85 21.31
N GLY A 255 4.09 16.58 20.20
CA GLY A 255 4.76 17.86 20.04
C GLY A 255 4.00 19.02 20.69
N SER A 256 4.61 20.20 20.61
CA SER A 256 3.97 21.44 21.02
C SER A 256 2.85 21.86 20.07
N LEU A 257 1.89 22.68 20.53
CA LEU A 257 0.80 23.19 19.69
C LEU A 257 1.30 23.96 18.46
N ASN A 258 2.48 24.59 18.55
CA ASN A 258 3.13 25.32 17.45
C ASN A 258 3.62 24.40 16.33
N GLN A 259 3.79 23.10 16.59
CA GLN A 259 4.22 22.12 15.57
C GLN A 259 3.06 21.49 14.78
N ARG A 260 1.81 21.79 15.16
CA ARG A 260 0.64 21.28 14.44
C ARG A 260 0.57 21.72 12.98
N PRO A 261 0.88 22.97 12.60
CA PRO A 261 0.94 23.36 11.20
C PRO A 261 1.94 22.54 10.38
N GLU A 262 3.10 22.17 10.95
CA GLU A 262 4.07 21.29 10.31
C GLU A 262 3.52 19.88 10.09
N ALA A 263 2.84 19.30 11.09
CA ALA A 263 2.18 18.02 10.96
C ALA A 263 1.14 18.02 9.82
N MET A 264 0.33 19.08 9.74
CA MET A 264 -0.65 19.25 8.67
C MET A 264 -0.01 19.49 7.31
N ALA A 265 1.10 20.20 7.24
CA ALA A 265 1.85 20.40 6.01
C ALA A 265 2.42 19.08 5.48
N ILE A 266 2.91 18.19 6.36
CA ILE A 266 3.33 16.83 5.95
C ILE A 266 2.15 16.06 5.35
N LEU A 267 0.96 16.10 5.97
CA LEU A 267 -0.24 15.42 5.44
C LEU A 267 -0.63 15.96 4.06
N VAL A 268 -0.58 17.28 3.85
CA VAL A 268 -0.82 17.90 2.53
C VAL A 268 0.20 17.40 1.51
N LEU A 269 1.49 17.38 1.86
CA LEU A 269 2.54 16.88 0.97
C LEU A 269 2.38 15.40 0.66
N MET A 270 2.01 14.56 1.63
CA MET A 270 1.70 13.15 1.42
C MET A 270 0.51 12.97 0.47
N PHE A 271 -0.55 13.76 0.63
CA PHE A 271 -1.71 13.74 -0.26
C PHE A 271 -1.34 14.15 -1.68
N VAL A 272 -0.62 15.26 -1.85
CA VAL A 272 -0.16 15.74 -3.17
C VAL A 272 0.74 14.68 -3.83
N PHE A 273 1.66 14.10 -3.08
CA PHE A 273 2.52 13.01 -3.59
C PHE A 273 1.69 11.80 -4.04
N ALA A 274 0.71 11.38 -3.25
CA ALA A 274 -0.18 10.25 -3.59
C ALA A 274 -0.94 10.52 -4.92
N VAL A 275 -1.51 11.71 -5.07
CA VAL A 275 -2.22 12.10 -6.31
C VAL A 275 -1.27 12.13 -7.50
N LEU A 276 -0.10 12.77 -7.35
CA LEU A 276 0.91 12.83 -8.42
C LEU A 276 1.41 11.43 -8.78
N PHE A 277 1.66 10.58 -7.79
CA PHE A 277 2.06 9.19 -8.01
C PHE A 277 1.01 8.42 -8.83
N ILE A 278 -0.28 8.50 -8.47
CA ILE A 278 -1.36 7.86 -9.23
C ILE A 278 -1.37 8.35 -10.68
N ILE A 279 -1.32 9.67 -10.88
CA ILE A 279 -1.36 10.27 -12.22
C ILE A 279 -0.15 9.85 -13.06
N MET A 280 1.04 9.94 -12.51
CA MET A 280 2.28 9.58 -13.21
C MET A 280 2.31 8.09 -13.54
N TYR A 281 2.03 7.25 -12.54
CA TYR A 281 2.06 5.81 -12.69
C TYR A 281 1.01 5.33 -13.72
N SER A 282 -0.23 5.81 -13.63
CA SER A 282 -1.28 5.45 -14.59
C SER A 282 -0.96 5.89 -16.03
N ARG A 283 -0.32 7.05 -16.21
CA ARG A 283 0.14 7.50 -17.54
C ARG A 283 1.25 6.62 -18.10
N VAL A 284 2.20 6.19 -17.26
CA VAL A 284 3.29 5.29 -17.69
C VAL A 284 2.71 3.95 -18.12
N VAL A 285 1.85 3.36 -17.29
CA VAL A 285 1.21 2.07 -17.58
C VAL A 285 0.38 2.13 -18.87
N SER A 286 -0.47 3.15 -19.03
CA SER A 286 -1.31 3.30 -20.23
C SER A 286 -0.48 3.45 -21.52
N ARG A 287 0.70 4.07 -21.44
CA ARG A 287 1.62 4.17 -22.60
C ARG A 287 2.24 2.83 -22.95
N LEU A 288 2.63 2.02 -21.95
CA LEU A 288 3.18 0.69 -22.17
C LEU A 288 2.14 -0.24 -22.81
N GLU A 289 0.92 -0.27 -22.27
CA GLU A 289 -0.19 -1.08 -22.83
C GLU A 289 -0.60 -0.65 -24.25
N SER A 290 -0.54 0.65 -24.56
CA SER A 290 -0.86 1.14 -25.91
C SER A 290 0.24 0.85 -26.93
N GLY A 291 1.50 0.73 -26.51
CA GLY A 291 2.63 0.32 -27.34
C GLY A 291 2.53 -1.16 -27.76
N GLU A 292 2.12 -2.05 -26.86
CA GLU A 292 1.94 -3.48 -27.15
C GLU A 292 0.76 -3.80 -28.08
N ARG A 293 -0.26 -2.95 -28.13
CA ARG A 293 -1.41 -3.13 -29.06
C ARG A 293 -1.12 -2.71 -30.52
N LYS A 294 0.02 -2.09 -30.78
CA LYS A 294 0.41 -1.63 -32.14
C LYS A 294 1.40 -2.57 -32.85
N VAL A 295 1.82 -3.66 -32.21
CA VAL A 295 2.63 -4.76 -32.77
C VAL A 295 1.76 -6.01 -32.92
#